data_f7fca669408cc913a9fc79377117887d
#
_entry.id   f7fca669408cc913a9fc79377117887d
#
_cell.length_a   1.000
_cell.length_b   1.000
_cell.length_c   1.000
_cell.angle_alpha   90.00
_cell.angle_beta   90.00
_cell.angle_gamma   90.00
#
_symmetry.space_group_name_H-M   'P 1'
#
loop_
_entity.id
_entity.type
_entity.pdbx_description
1 polymer ?
#
loop_
_entity_poly.entity_id
_entity_poly.type
_entity_poly.pdbx_seq_one_letter_code
_entity_poly.pdbx_strand_id
1 'polypeptide(L)'
;GTDGPTFLDCLNVLGHADAGDVAASRAGVESLAAAHGLRAESLSRQVLDYARSRVASAVRSLLDDVNSRPVYTLAALLEERAVRPARAVLVGGPAEAVAPLLGDALGIPVETLGDPVLGPVANAIGAALTRPTASLDLFADTAAGVLLVPSLGIRKSITRRYTLEEAKAEACALLREQAAFVSASPEIDVTEA
;
A
#
# COMPACT_ATOMS: atom_id res chain seq x y z
N GLY A 1 -22.97 17.11 0.94
CA GLY A 1 -23.62 15.81 1.12
C GLY A 1 -24.77 15.87 2.10
N THR A 2 -25.68 14.94 2.02
CA THR A 2 -26.86 14.85 2.93
C THR A 2 -26.48 14.46 4.37
N ASP A 3 -25.25 13.98 4.60
CA ASP A 3 -24.82 13.32 5.83
C ASP A 3 -23.86 14.16 6.68
N GLY A 4 -23.63 15.40 6.31
CA GLY A 4 -22.77 16.35 7.05
C GLY A 4 -21.48 16.73 6.29
N PRO A 5 -20.69 17.68 6.84
CA PRO A 5 -19.45 18.14 6.22
C PRO A 5 -18.38 17.06 6.21
N THR A 6 -17.57 17.07 5.16
CA THR A 6 -16.47 16.14 4.92
C THR A 6 -15.12 16.79 5.19
N PHE A 7 -14.04 16.02 5.09
CA PHE A 7 -12.67 16.53 5.15
C PHE A 7 -12.40 17.60 4.07
N LEU A 8 -12.94 17.40 2.85
CA LEU A 8 -12.80 18.36 1.76
C LEU A 8 -13.47 19.71 2.09
N ASP A 9 -14.60 19.69 2.80
CA ASP A 9 -15.27 20.92 3.25
C ASP A 9 -14.40 21.69 4.25
N CYS A 10 -13.67 21.00 5.12
CA CYS A 10 -12.70 21.62 6.02
C CYS A 10 -11.52 22.25 5.25
N LEU A 11 -11.05 21.61 4.17
CA LEU A 11 -10.01 22.19 3.31
C LEU A 11 -10.51 23.44 2.58
N ASN A 12 -11.76 23.44 2.10
CA ASN A 12 -12.40 24.62 1.49
C ASN A 12 -12.48 25.78 2.50
N VAL A 13 -12.91 25.51 3.75
CA VAL A 13 -12.99 26.54 4.82
C VAL A 13 -11.63 27.16 5.10
N LEU A 14 -10.57 26.37 5.06
CA LEU A 14 -9.19 26.85 5.31
C LEU A 14 -8.52 27.47 4.08
N GLY A 15 -9.17 27.42 2.91
CA GLY A 15 -8.61 27.92 1.64
C GLY A 15 -7.51 27.04 1.05
N HIS A 16 -7.43 25.77 1.47
CA HIS A 16 -6.50 24.79 0.89
C HIS A 16 -7.08 24.08 -0.35
N ALA A 17 -8.39 24.15 -0.52
CA ALA A 17 -9.09 23.63 -1.70
C ALA A 17 -10.15 24.65 -2.17
N ASP A 18 -10.53 24.51 -3.44
CA ASP A 18 -11.65 25.22 -4.06
C ASP A 18 -12.41 24.19 -4.92
N ALA A 19 -13.14 23.29 -4.23
CA ALA A 19 -13.76 22.14 -4.86
C ALA A 19 -15.24 22.03 -4.49
N GLY A 20 -16.08 21.89 -5.49
CA GLY A 20 -17.53 21.81 -5.32
C GLY A 20 -18.15 23.16 -4.92
N ASP A 21 -19.16 23.12 -4.06
CA ASP A 21 -19.81 24.32 -3.52
C ASP A 21 -19.13 24.76 -2.22
N VAL A 22 -18.24 25.73 -2.32
CA VAL A 22 -17.47 26.27 -1.16
C VAL A 22 -18.40 26.99 -0.17
N ALA A 23 -19.48 27.62 -0.63
CA ALA A 23 -20.41 28.27 0.26
C ALA A 23 -21.20 27.25 1.09
N ALA A 24 -21.64 26.16 0.46
CA ALA A 24 -22.29 25.05 1.16
C ALA A 24 -21.30 24.34 2.13
N SER A 25 -20.04 24.16 1.73
CA SER A 25 -18.98 23.63 2.59
C SER A 25 -18.83 24.48 3.85
N ARG A 26 -18.72 25.81 3.70
CA ARG A 26 -18.60 26.73 4.84
C ARG A 26 -19.83 26.66 5.75
N ALA A 27 -21.03 26.74 5.21
CA ALA A 27 -22.28 26.66 5.98
C ALA A 27 -22.39 25.35 6.78
N GLY A 28 -22.03 24.22 6.14
CA GLY A 28 -22.04 22.90 6.78
C GLY A 28 -21.06 22.82 7.95
N VAL A 29 -19.82 23.28 7.73
CA VAL A 29 -18.78 23.28 8.80
C VAL A 29 -19.15 24.26 9.91
N GLU A 30 -19.70 25.46 9.60
CA GLU A 30 -20.15 26.43 10.60
C GLU A 30 -21.26 25.84 11.49
N SER A 31 -22.24 25.14 10.88
CA SER A 31 -23.30 24.48 11.63
C SER A 31 -22.76 23.41 12.59
N LEU A 32 -21.83 22.57 12.11
CA LEU A 32 -21.20 21.54 12.95
C LEU A 32 -20.34 22.18 14.07
N ALA A 33 -19.55 23.17 13.74
CA ALA A 33 -18.68 23.86 14.70
C ALA A 33 -19.50 24.55 15.81
N ALA A 34 -20.59 25.21 15.45
CA ALA A 34 -21.49 25.87 16.40
C ALA A 34 -22.09 24.88 17.40
N ALA A 35 -22.48 23.69 16.95
CA ALA A 35 -22.99 22.61 17.83
C ALA A 35 -21.98 22.18 18.91
N HIS A 36 -20.68 22.43 18.67
CA HIS A 36 -19.59 22.13 19.59
C HIS A 36 -18.96 23.37 20.24
N GLY A 37 -19.58 24.55 20.09
CA GLY A 37 -19.06 25.80 20.65
C GLY A 37 -17.74 26.27 20.01
N LEU A 38 -17.47 25.87 18.77
CA LEU A 38 -16.25 26.17 18.03
C LEU A 38 -16.53 27.12 16.85
N ARG A 39 -15.48 27.76 16.35
CA ARG A 39 -15.51 28.43 15.03
C ARG A 39 -15.17 27.44 13.93
N ALA A 40 -15.71 27.67 12.75
CA ALA A 40 -15.48 26.79 11.58
C ALA A 40 -13.99 26.58 11.28
N GLU A 41 -13.20 27.65 11.29
CA GLU A 41 -11.76 27.57 11.06
C GLU A 41 -11.03 26.76 12.16
N SER A 42 -11.48 26.89 13.41
CA SER A 42 -10.87 26.13 14.52
C SER A 42 -11.18 24.64 14.42
N LEU A 43 -12.42 24.29 14.12
CA LEU A 43 -12.80 22.89 13.86
C LEU A 43 -12.03 22.33 12.67
N SER A 44 -11.99 23.06 11.55
CA SER A 44 -11.29 22.65 10.34
C SER A 44 -9.80 22.39 10.56
N ARG A 45 -9.11 23.25 11.34
CA ARG A 45 -7.71 23.03 11.72
C ARG A 45 -7.54 21.77 12.56
N GLN A 46 -8.39 21.55 13.56
CA GLN A 46 -8.32 20.33 14.38
C GLN A 46 -8.50 19.06 13.54
N VAL A 47 -9.47 19.08 12.60
CA VAL A 47 -9.69 17.96 11.67
C VAL A 47 -8.48 17.72 10.79
N LEU A 48 -7.87 18.80 10.26
CA LEU A 48 -6.67 18.70 9.42
C LEU A 48 -5.47 18.15 10.20
N ASP A 49 -5.21 18.68 11.41
CA ASP A 49 -4.11 18.22 12.26
C ASP A 49 -4.29 16.76 12.68
N TYR A 50 -5.52 16.36 12.99
CA TYR A 50 -5.84 14.96 13.25
C TYR A 50 -5.57 14.08 12.02
N ALA A 51 -6.04 14.48 10.84
CA ALA A 51 -5.82 13.74 9.61
C ALA A 51 -4.31 13.59 9.31
N ARG A 52 -3.54 14.69 9.42
CA ARG A 52 -2.07 14.68 9.26
C ARG A 52 -1.40 13.69 10.21
N SER A 53 -1.77 13.74 11.48
CA SER A 53 -1.20 12.85 12.50
C SER A 53 -1.53 11.38 12.23
N ARG A 54 -2.75 11.10 11.76
CA ARG A 54 -3.21 9.74 11.39
C ARG A 54 -2.44 9.19 10.21
N VAL A 55 -2.25 9.99 9.16
CA VAL A 55 -1.46 9.59 7.97
C VAL A 55 0.00 9.33 8.38
N ALA A 56 0.62 10.26 9.11
CA ALA A 56 2.00 10.11 9.57
C ALA A 56 2.18 8.88 10.47
N SER A 57 1.22 8.60 11.35
CA SER A 57 1.23 7.39 12.18
C SER A 57 1.10 6.11 11.36
N ALA A 58 0.20 6.09 10.38
CA ALA A 58 0.00 4.94 9.51
C ALA A 58 1.25 4.64 8.66
N VAL A 59 1.89 5.67 8.11
CA VAL A 59 3.14 5.52 7.35
C VAL A 59 4.25 4.97 8.24
N ARG A 60 4.43 5.51 9.45
CA ARG A 60 5.43 4.98 10.40
C ARG A 60 5.17 3.52 10.75
N SER A 61 3.92 3.20 11.10
CA SER A 61 3.54 1.82 11.43
C SER A 61 3.81 0.85 10.28
N LEU A 62 3.52 1.26 9.03
CA LEU A 62 3.83 0.46 7.84
C LEU A 62 5.34 0.24 7.66
N LEU A 63 6.14 1.29 7.84
CA LEU A 63 7.59 1.19 7.74
C LEU A 63 8.19 0.32 8.84
N ASP A 64 7.67 0.43 10.07
CA ASP A 64 8.08 -0.41 11.20
C ASP A 64 7.75 -1.88 10.90
N ASP A 65 6.55 -2.17 10.38
CA ASP A 65 6.14 -3.53 9.99
C ASP A 65 7.05 -4.11 8.90
N VAL A 66 7.33 -3.34 7.85
CA VAL A 66 8.22 -3.77 6.76
C VAL A 66 9.64 -4.00 7.27
N ASN A 67 10.17 -3.11 8.10
CA ASN A 67 11.54 -3.16 8.60
C ASN A 67 11.74 -4.18 9.73
N SER A 68 10.66 -4.61 10.40
CA SER A 68 10.72 -5.62 11.46
C SER A 68 10.61 -7.06 10.97
N ARG A 69 10.41 -7.27 9.66
CA ARG A 69 10.30 -8.63 9.10
C ARG A 69 11.60 -9.40 9.31
N PRO A 70 11.53 -10.63 9.82
CA PRO A 70 12.71 -11.42 10.06
C PRO A 70 13.45 -11.72 8.76
N VAL A 71 14.77 -11.65 8.80
CA VAL A 71 15.67 -12.02 7.71
C VAL A 71 16.29 -13.37 8.00
N TYR A 72 16.24 -14.28 7.02
CA TYR A 72 16.66 -15.67 7.18
C TYR A 72 17.96 -15.99 6.43
N THR A 73 18.57 -15.01 5.74
CA THR A 73 19.83 -15.21 5.04
C THR A 73 20.94 -14.38 5.67
N LEU A 74 22.18 -14.92 5.68
CA LEU A 74 23.36 -14.21 6.19
C LEU A 74 23.61 -12.91 5.42
N ALA A 75 23.41 -12.92 4.10
CA ALA A 75 23.53 -11.73 3.27
C ALA A 75 22.55 -10.63 3.70
N ALA A 76 21.30 -10.98 3.98
CA ALA A 76 20.30 -10.03 4.43
C ALA A 76 20.55 -9.50 5.84
N LEU A 77 21.25 -10.27 6.70
CA LEU A 77 21.68 -9.83 8.03
C LEU A 77 22.87 -8.86 7.96
N LEU A 78 23.73 -9.02 6.97
CA LEU A 78 24.91 -8.16 6.77
C LEU A 78 24.59 -6.86 6.02
N GLU A 79 23.49 -6.82 5.30
CA GLU A 79 22.99 -5.61 4.64
C GLU A 79 21.99 -4.89 5.55
N GLU A 80 22.26 -3.62 5.87
CA GLU A 80 21.25 -2.75 6.50
C GLU A 80 20.12 -2.46 5.48
N ARG A 81 19.15 -3.35 5.38
CA ARG A 81 18.00 -3.23 4.45
C ARG A 81 16.82 -2.45 5.05
N ALA A 82 17.06 -1.46 5.88
CA ALA A 82 15.96 -0.62 6.34
C ALA A 82 15.36 0.17 5.17
N VAL A 83 14.09 -0.06 4.90
CA VAL A 83 13.32 0.73 3.93
C VAL A 83 13.16 2.13 4.49
N ARG A 84 13.76 3.10 3.81
CA ARG A 84 13.68 4.54 4.15
C ARG A 84 13.22 5.28 2.90
N PRO A 85 11.94 5.66 2.80
CA PRO A 85 11.45 6.36 1.63
C PRO A 85 12.12 7.73 1.52
N ALA A 86 12.61 8.07 0.33
CA ALA A 86 13.18 9.38 0.04
C ALA A 86 12.10 10.41 -0.34
N ARG A 87 10.94 9.95 -0.77
CA ARG A 87 9.78 10.77 -1.14
C ARG A 87 8.49 9.96 -1.01
N ALA A 88 7.36 10.65 -0.95
CA ALA A 88 6.03 10.07 -1.04
C ALA A 88 5.28 10.64 -2.23
N VAL A 89 4.44 9.85 -2.87
CA VAL A 89 3.53 10.31 -3.92
C VAL A 89 2.11 10.18 -3.40
N LEU A 90 1.39 11.29 -3.37
CA LEU A 90 0.00 11.34 -2.95
C LEU A 90 -0.91 11.31 -4.18
N VAL A 91 -1.89 10.41 -4.18
CA VAL A 91 -2.87 10.27 -5.25
C VAL A 91 -4.29 10.33 -4.68
N GLY A 92 -5.23 10.73 -5.53
CA GLY A 92 -6.64 10.86 -5.16
C GLY A 92 -7.18 12.28 -5.34
N GLY A 93 -8.49 12.47 -5.15
CA GLY A 93 -9.16 13.75 -5.40
C GLY A 93 -8.54 14.95 -4.67
N PRO A 94 -8.35 14.91 -3.33
CA PRO A 94 -7.79 16.04 -2.58
C PRO A 94 -6.26 16.09 -2.54
N ALA A 95 -5.55 15.27 -3.34
CA ALA A 95 -4.09 15.13 -3.26
C ALA A 95 -3.34 16.47 -3.37
N GLU A 96 -3.70 17.30 -4.35
CA GLU A 96 -3.07 18.61 -4.56
C GLU A 96 -3.19 19.55 -3.35
N ALA A 97 -4.34 19.52 -2.69
CA ALA A 97 -4.59 20.34 -1.50
C ALA A 97 -3.88 19.82 -0.25
N VAL A 98 -3.65 18.51 -0.17
CA VAL A 98 -3.15 17.84 1.04
C VAL A 98 -1.65 17.60 1.01
N ALA A 99 -1.04 17.40 -0.17
CA ALA A 99 0.38 17.10 -0.30
C ALA A 99 1.30 18.13 0.40
N PRO A 100 1.11 19.46 0.23
CA PRO A 100 1.94 20.44 0.92
C PRO A 100 1.84 20.37 2.45
N LEU A 101 0.71 19.88 2.95
CA LEU A 101 0.43 19.81 4.38
C LEU A 101 1.00 18.54 5.05
N LEU A 102 1.37 17.53 4.26
CA LEU A 102 1.91 16.26 4.76
C LEU A 102 3.43 16.22 4.84
N GLY A 103 4.13 17.01 4.04
CA GLY A 103 5.59 17.00 3.97
C GLY A 103 6.25 17.15 5.34
N ASP A 104 5.84 18.17 6.10
CA ASP A 104 6.35 18.41 7.46
C ASP A 104 6.04 17.25 8.42
N ALA A 105 4.85 16.64 8.30
CA ALA A 105 4.43 15.56 9.19
C ALA A 105 5.16 14.24 8.89
N LEU A 106 5.57 14.02 7.64
CA LEU A 106 6.30 12.84 7.19
C LEU A 106 7.82 13.03 7.24
N GLY A 107 8.31 14.28 7.23
CA GLY A 107 9.74 14.60 7.19
C GLY A 107 10.40 14.27 5.84
N ILE A 108 9.62 14.09 4.77
CA ILE A 108 10.07 13.81 3.40
C ILE A 108 9.23 14.61 2.41
N PRO A 109 9.75 14.87 1.19
CA PRO A 109 8.97 15.49 0.13
C PRO A 109 7.73 14.66 -0.20
N VAL A 110 6.59 15.36 -0.33
CA VAL A 110 5.33 14.77 -0.80
C VAL A 110 4.97 15.41 -2.13
N GLU A 111 4.88 14.60 -3.15
CA GLU A 111 4.58 14.99 -4.52
C GLU A 111 3.18 14.51 -4.92
N THR A 112 2.60 15.12 -5.94
CA THR A 112 1.38 14.67 -6.59
C THR A 112 1.69 14.30 -8.04
N LEU A 113 0.73 13.73 -8.75
CA LEU A 113 0.91 13.47 -10.19
C LEU A 113 0.92 14.75 -11.04
N GLY A 114 0.50 15.90 -10.48
CA GLY A 114 0.40 17.16 -11.18
C GLY A 114 -0.61 17.17 -12.34
N ASP A 115 -1.40 16.12 -12.49
CA ASP A 115 -2.40 15.98 -13.54
C ASP A 115 -3.80 15.91 -12.91
N PRO A 116 -4.67 16.90 -13.16
CA PRO A 116 -6.00 16.97 -12.55
C PRO A 116 -6.95 15.87 -13.03
N VAL A 117 -6.66 15.22 -14.15
CA VAL A 117 -7.48 14.13 -14.70
C VAL A 117 -6.99 12.79 -14.16
N LEU A 118 -5.69 12.57 -14.18
CA LEU A 118 -5.10 11.29 -13.74
C LEU A 118 -5.06 11.13 -12.22
N GLY A 119 -4.85 12.20 -11.48
CA GLY A 119 -4.75 12.17 -10.01
C GLY A 119 -5.93 11.46 -9.33
N PRO A 120 -7.18 11.85 -9.61
CA PRO A 120 -8.38 11.22 -9.01
C PRO A 120 -8.57 9.75 -9.36
N VAL A 121 -8.11 9.32 -10.55
CA VAL A 121 -8.31 7.95 -11.08
C VAL A 121 -7.04 7.09 -11.04
N ALA A 122 -5.95 7.60 -10.48
CA ALA A 122 -4.64 6.92 -10.45
C ALA A 122 -4.70 5.50 -9.89
N ASN A 123 -5.46 5.29 -8.81
CA ASN A 123 -5.66 3.96 -8.21
C ASN A 123 -6.37 2.99 -9.17
N ALA A 124 -7.38 3.46 -9.91
CA ALA A 124 -8.08 2.64 -10.89
C ALA A 124 -7.17 2.27 -12.06
N ILE A 125 -6.36 3.22 -12.54
CA ILE A 125 -5.36 2.99 -13.58
C ILE A 125 -4.31 1.99 -13.07
N GLY A 126 -3.79 2.19 -11.87
CA GLY A 126 -2.83 1.29 -11.24
C GLY A 126 -3.39 -0.13 -11.13
N ALA A 127 -4.62 -0.28 -10.64
CA ALA A 127 -5.29 -1.57 -10.57
C ALA A 127 -5.48 -2.23 -11.94
N ALA A 128 -5.83 -1.45 -12.97
CA ALA A 128 -5.98 -1.95 -14.34
C ALA A 128 -4.64 -2.39 -14.99
N LEU A 129 -3.54 -1.74 -14.61
CA LEU A 129 -2.20 -2.04 -15.11
C LEU A 129 -1.47 -3.11 -14.27
N THR A 130 -1.95 -3.38 -13.06
CA THR A 130 -1.35 -4.38 -12.17
C THR A 130 -1.50 -5.77 -12.78
N ARG A 131 -0.38 -6.45 -12.96
CA ARG A 131 -0.39 -7.87 -13.30
C ARG A 131 -0.56 -8.65 -12.01
N PRO A 132 -1.50 -9.59 -11.95
CA PRO A 132 -1.60 -10.49 -10.81
C PRO A 132 -0.33 -11.34 -10.72
N THR A 133 0.22 -11.45 -9.51
CA THR A 133 1.40 -12.25 -9.23
C THR A 133 1.06 -13.33 -8.22
N ALA A 134 1.64 -14.50 -8.39
CA ALA A 134 1.60 -15.59 -7.44
C ALA A 134 3.04 -16.07 -7.19
N SER A 135 3.33 -16.47 -5.95
CA SER A 135 4.61 -17.07 -5.60
C SER A 135 4.40 -18.30 -4.73
N LEU A 136 5.30 -19.24 -4.82
CA LEU A 136 5.36 -20.41 -3.93
C LEU A 136 6.83 -20.74 -3.62
N ASP A 137 7.05 -21.24 -2.41
CA ASP A 137 8.32 -21.81 -2.00
C ASP A 137 8.19 -23.33 -1.98
N LEU A 138 9.17 -24.01 -2.60
CA LEU A 138 9.29 -25.46 -2.61
C LEU A 138 10.61 -25.85 -1.95
N PHE A 139 10.53 -26.70 -0.94
CA PHE A 139 11.68 -27.24 -0.22
C PHE A 139 11.76 -28.74 -0.49
N ALA A 140 12.91 -29.21 -0.95
CA ALA A 140 13.17 -30.62 -1.18
C ALA A 140 14.41 -31.07 -0.39
N ASP A 141 14.21 -31.96 0.59
CA ASP A 141 15.30 -32.62 1.32
C ASP A 141 15.39 -34.08 0.87
N THR A 142 16.38 -34.36 0.05
CA THR A 142 16.60 -35.70 -0.47
C THR A 142 17.18 -36.67 0.57
N ALA A 143 17.86 -36.17 1.61
CA ALA A 143 18.36 -36.96 2.70
C ALA A 143 17.22 -37.42 3.62
N ALA A 144 16.32 -36.52 3.94
CA ALA A 144 15.10 -36.80 4.69
C ALA A 144 14.00 -37.45 3.83
N GLY A 145 14.13 -37.43 2.51
CA GLY A 145 13.17 -37.98 1.57
C GLY A 145 11.84 -37.23 1.53
N VAL A 146 11.85 -35.90 1.75
CA VAL A 146 10.63 -35.12 1.87
C VAL A 146 10.67 -33.87 0.97
N LEU A 147 9.52 -33.57 0.39
CA LEU A 147 9.25 -32.31 -0.31
C LEU A 147 8.09 -31.59 0.39
N LEU A 148 8.25 -30.28 0.55
CA LEU A 148 7.28 -29.41 1.18
C LEU A 148 6.96 -28.22 0.28
N VAL A 149 5.68 -27.85 0.16
CA VAL A 149 5.21 -26.58 -0.39
C VAL A 149 4.25 -25.97 0.64
N PRO A 150 4.77 -25.19 1.60
CA PRO A 150 3.99 -24.73 2.77
C PRO A 150 2.76 -23.91 2.39
N SER A 151 2.88 -23.04 1.38
CA SER A 151 1.78 -22.19 0.89
C SER A 151 0.57 -22.98 0.38
N LEU A 152 0.79 -24.23 -0.07
CA LEU A 152 -0.25 -25.14 -0.57
C LEU A 152 -0.58 -26.28 0.40
N GLY A 153 0.08 -26.34 1.55
CA GLY A 153 -0.08 -27.45 2.49
C GLY A 153 0.41 -28.81 1.95
N ILE A 154 1.24 -28.79 0.88
CA ILE A 154 1.72 -30.01 0.25
C ILE A 154 2.91 -30.56 1.02
N ARG A 155 2.83 -31.84 1.38
CA ARG A 155 3.93 -32.65 1.88
C ARG A 155 3.92 -33.99 1.19
N LYS A 156 5.00 -34.37 0.53
CA LYS A 156 5.13 -35.67 -0.14
C LYS A 156 6.51 -36.29 0.05
N SER A 157 6.59 -37.61 -0.14
CA SER A 157 7.86 -38.32 -0.12
C SER A 157 8.54 -38.22 -1.48
N ILE A 158 9.86 -38.01 -1.45
CA ILE A 158 10.74 -38.00 -2.62
C ILE A 158 11.87 -39.01 -2.44
N THR A 159 12.48 -39.44 -3.56
CA THR A 159 13.63 -40.32 -3.53
C THR A 159 14.93 -39.54 -3.34
N ARG A 160 16.01 -40.24 -2.94
CA ARG A 160 17.36 -39.67 -2.90
C ARG A 160 17.90 -39.25 -4.28
N ARG A 161 17.25 -39.66 -5.36
CA ARG A 161 17.62 -39.30 -6.73
C ARG A 161 16.82 -38.11 -7.28
N TYR A 162 15.93 -37.53 -6.44
CA TYR A 162 15.16 -36.37 -6.85
C TYR A 162 16.11 -35.20 -7.12
N THR A 163 15.95 -34.59 -8.29
CA THR A 163 16.89 -33.60 -8.82
C THR A 163 16.33 -32.18 -8.68
N LEU A 164 17.20 -31.19 -8.77
CA LEU A 164 16.82 -29.79 -8.81
C LEU A 164 15.90 -29.47 -10.01
N GLU A 165 16.15 -30.08 -11.16
CA GLU A 165 15.32 -29.89 -12.37
C GLU A 165 13.89 -30.44 -12.15
N GLU A 166 13.77 -31.57 -11.47
CA GLU A 166 12.44 -32.10 -11.09
C GLU A 166 11.73 -31.17 -10.12
N ALA A 167 12.45 -30.58 -9.14
CA ALA A 167 11.90 -29.60 -8.21
C ALA A 167 11.41 -28.36 -8.92
N LYS A 168 12.20 -27.81 -9.84
CA LYS A 168 11.80 -26.66 -10.67
C LYS A 168 10.58 -26.94 -11.52
N ALA A 169 10.58 -28.09 -12.21
CA ALA A 169 9.45 -28.50 -13.05
C ALA A 169 8.16 -28.60 -12.23
N GLU A 170 8.25 -29.18 -11.04
CA GLU A 170 7.11 -29.32 -10.14
C GLU A 170 6.64 -27.97 -9.59
N ALA A 171 7.54 -27.12 -9.13
CA ALA A 171 7.23 -25.76 -8.69
C ALA A 171 6.52 -24.95 -9.79
N CYS A 172 7.06 -25.01 -11.02
CA CYS A 172 6.44 -24.37 -12.18
C CYS A 172 5.05 -24.94 -12.51
N ALA A 173 4.85 -26.24 -12.37
CA ALA A 173 3.54 -26.86 -12.61
C ALA A 173 2.50 -26.38 -11.59
N LEU A 174 2.85 -26.41 -10.30
CA LEU A 174 1.99 -25.93 -9.22
C LEU A 174 1.68 -24.44 -9.35
N LEU A 175 2.67 -23.63 -9.72
CA LEU A 175 2.48 -22.19 -9.90
C LEU A 175 1.57 -21.91 -11.12
N ARG A 176 1.69 -22.67 -12.23
CA ARG A 176 0.78 -22.54 -13.37
C ARG A 176 -0.66 -22.90 -13.00
N GLU A 177 -0.85 -23.93 -12.21
CA GLU A 177 -2.16 -24.33 -11.73
C GLU A 177 -2.80 -23.21 -10.90
N GLN A 178 -2.06 -22.60 -9.99
CA GLN A 178 -2.52 -21.43 -9.24
C GLN A 178 -2.79 -20.23 -10.14
N ALA A 179 -1.89 -19.93 -11.07
CA ALA A 179 -1.99 -18.79 -11.96
C ALA A 179 -3.09 -18.93 -13.02
N ALA A 180 -3.55 -20.13 -13.33
CA ALA A 180 -4.62 -20.37 -14.30
C ALA A 180 -5.93 -19.68 -13.95
N PHE A 181 -6.18 -19.41 -12.65
CA PHE A 181 -7.33 -18.63 -12.19
C PHE A 181 -7.18 -17.12 -12.46
N VAL A 182 -5.98 -16.65 -12.81
CA VAL A 182 -5.65 -15.22 -12.82
C VAL A 182 -5.14 -14.75 -14.19
N SER A 183 -4.48 -15.62 -14.96
CA SER A 183 -3.91 -15.29 -16.28
C SER A 183 -3.84 -16.50 -17.20
N ALA A 184 -4.16 -16.29 -18.48
CA ALA A 184 -4.11 -17.33 -19.50
C ALA A 184 -2.66 -17.75 -19.90
N SER A 185 -1.65 -16.88 -19.66
CA SER A 185 -0.24 -17.12 -19.98
C SER A 185 0.66 -16.46 -18.94
N PRO A 186 0.89 -17.12 -17.79
CA PRO A 186 1.76 -16.58 -16.76
C PRO A 186 3.23 -16.65 -17.21
N GLU A 187 3.97 -15.56 -16.94
CA GLU A 187 5.42 -15.52 -16.99
C GLU A 187 5.95 -16.02 -15.64
N ILE A 188 6.88 -16.97 -15.65
CA ILE A 188 7.37 -17.63 -14.42
C ILE A 188 8.87 -17.42 -14.30
N ASP A 189 9.29 -16.79 -13.21
CA ASP A 189 10.68 -16.68 -12.78
C ASP A 189 10.96 -17.69 -11.66
N VAL A 190 12.11 -18.37 -11.72
CA VAL A 190 12.57 -19.31 -10.71
C VAL A 190 13.85 -18.80 -10.07
N THR A 191 13.84 -18.63 -8.76
CA THR A 191 15.02 -18.29 -7.97
C THR A 191 15.45 -19.49 -7.14
N GLU A 192 16.74 -19.81 -7.18
CA GLU A 192 17.35 -20.87 -6.38
C GLU A 192 18.01 -20.28 -5.13
N ALA A 193 17.88 -20.94 -3.99
CA ALA A 193 18.46 -20.55 -2.72
C ALA A 193 19.26 -21.70 -2.07
#